data_23e0f566464bb191382cdddeb3f51d2b
#
_entry.id   23e0f566464bb191382cdddeb3f51d2b
#
_cell.length_a   1.000
_cell.length_b   1.000
_cell.length_c   1.000
_cell.angle_alpha   90.00
_cell.angle_beta   90.00
_cell.angle_gamma   90.00
#
_symmetry.space_group_name_H-M   'P 1'
#
loop_
_entity.id
_entity.type
_entity.pdbx_description
1 polymer ?
#
loop_
_entity_poly.entity_id
_entity_poly.type
_entity_poly.pdbx_seq_one_letter_code
_entity_poly.pdbx_strand_id
1 'polypeptide(L)'
;MEELETNPRAVLAGIRNAFGVPALLLFSAMTGFGSFAHEQGLSLYMSMLSTIMIWSLPGQVVHVELYGMGAPLIAVVLGVAGVNSRFMPMTLSMMPVFDESPHNRRWNYLLAHMISINTWTEMLHRSPEIRADRRMAYFLGFSFTCMTAGIIGVLQGYIIFESMPQMVSLCLVFLVPIYFGLIMSNTVHPPFLLAFILGCILGPPMHMLTPEWGLVLTGLITGTMAYFLRHRLPVPRNSKEGNG
;
A
#
# COMPACT_ATOMS: atom_id res chain seq x y z
N MET A 1 5.58 18.29 18.98
CA MET A 1 4.14 18.53 19.23
C MET A 1 3.78 19.99 19.04
N GLU A 2 4.60 20.91 19.51
CA GLU A 2 4.38 22.37 19.38
C GLU A 2 4.26 22.87 17.93
N GLU A 3 5.00 22.26 16.99
CA GLU A 3 4.94 22.57 15.55
C GLU A 3 3.66 22.07 14.85
N LEU A 4 3.00 21.04 15.38
CA LEU A 4 1.72 20.54 14.89
C LEU A 4 0.54 21.43 15.31
N GLU A 5 0.65 22.09 16.47
CA GLU A 5 -0.38 23.01 16.98
C GLU A 5 -0.47 24.30 16.16
N THR A 6 0.61 24.70 15.48
CA THR A 6 0.65 25.95 14.69
C THR A 6 -0.08 25.86 13.33
N ASN A 7 -0.54 24.65 12.91
CA ASN A 7 -1.18 24.47 11.61
C ASN A 7 -2.48 23.63 11.61
N PRO A 8 -3.46 23.91 12.48
CA PRO A 8 -4.68 23.11 12.59
C PRO A 8 -5.51 23.14 11.29
N ARG A 9 -5.40 24.21 10.50
CA ARG A 9 -6.11 24.31 9.21
C ARG A 9 -5.54 23.35 8.16
N ALA A 10 -4.22 23.11 8.15
CA ALA A 10 -3.61 22.18 7.23
C ALA A 10 -3.96 20.72 7.59
N VAL A 11 -3.95 20.39 8.88
CA VAL A 11 -4.43 19.08 9.38
C VAL A 11 -5.88 18.85 8.98
N LEU A 12 -6.76 19.83 9.22
CA LEU A 12 -8.18 19.74 8.89
C LEU A 12 -8.40 19.59 7.37
N ALA A 13 -7.62 20.28 6.56
CA ALA A 13 -7.65 20.14 5.10
C ALA A 13 -7.25 18.71 4.68
N GLY A 14 -6.19 18.14 5.30
CA GLY A 14 -5.79 16.74 5.08
C GLY A 14 -6.90 15.77 5.45
N ILE A 15 -7.49 15.92 6.63
CA ILE A 15 -8.64 15.12 7.08
C ILE A 15 -9.80 15.20 6.09
N ARG A 16 -10.19 16.40 5.70
CA ARG A 16 -11.31 16.63 4.77
C ARG A 16 -11.07 15.96 3.41
N ASN A 17 -9.86 16.05 2.88
CA ASN A 17 -9.53 15.47 1.58
C ASN A 17 -9.41 13.94 1.64
N ALA A 18 -8.99 13.39 2.78
CA ALA A 18 -9.00 11.96 3.02
C ALA A 18 -10.42 11.40 3.16
N PHE A 19 -11.35 12.17 3.73
CA PHE A 19 -12.73 11.75 4.09
C PHE A 19 -13.65 11.62 2.86
N GLY A 20 -13.13 11.23 1.73
CA GLY A 20 -13.85 11.00 0.49
C GLY A 20 -13.52 9.64 -0.07
N VAL A 21 -13.26 9.62 -1.36
CA VAL A 21 -12.89 8.40 -2.11
C VAL A 21 -11.71 7.65 -1.48
N PRO A 22 -10.62 8.31 -1.01
CA PRO A 22 -9.48 7.58 -0.45
C PRO A 22 -9.82 6.77 0.80
N ALA A 23 -10.52 7.37 1.76
CA ALA A 23 -10.92 6.69 2.99
C ALA A 23 -11.95 5.58 2.73
N LEU A 24 -12.91 5.82 1.83
CA LEU A 24 -13.93 4.82 1.47
C LEU A 24 -13.33 3.61 0.78
N LEU A 25 -12.43 3.81 -0.17
CA LEU A 25 -11.72 2.70 -0.85
C LEU A 25 -10.90 1.89 0.15
N LEU A 26 -10.17 2.58 1.02
CA LEU A 26 -9.35 1.91 2.02
C LEU A 26 -10.20 1.15 3.04
N PHE A 27 -11.27 1.78 3.54
CA PHE A 27 -12.25 1.13 4.41
C PHE A 27 -12.81 -0.14 3.79
N SER A 28 -13.30 -0.08 2.55
CA SER A 28 -13.87 -1.24 1.84
C SER A 28 -12.83 -2.36 1.65
N ALA A 29 -11.63 -2.02 1.20
CA ALA A 29 -10.56 -2.99 1.01
C ALA A 29 -10.10 -3.63 2.33
N MET A 30 -10.02 -2.84 3.41
CA MET A 30 -9.66 -3.34 4.74
C MET A 30 -10.80 -4.13 5.40
N THR A 31 -12.06 -3.87 5.04
CA THR A 31 -13.19 -4.75 5.42
C THR A 31 -13.01 -6.14 4.81
N GLY A 32 -12.64 -6.23 3.53
CA GLY A 32 -12.29 -7.51 2.90
C GLY A 32 -11.11 -8.20 3.59
N PHE A 33 -10.07 -7.45 3.94
CA PHE A 33 -8.94 -8.01 4.69
C PHE A 33 -9.35 -8.52 6.08
N GLY A 34 -10.18 -7.79 6.82
CA GLY A 34 -10.69 -8.24 8.13
C GLY A 34 -11.45 -9.57 8.05
N SER A 35 -12.29 -9.71 7.04
CA SER A 35 -13.00 -10.96 6.74
C SER A 35 -12.03 -12.08 6.38
N PHE A 36 -11.07 -11.84 5.51
CA PHE A 36 -10.04 -12.81 5.12
C PHE A 36 -9.16 -13.24 6.31
N ALA A 37 -8.77 -12.31 7.18
CA ALA A 37 -7.98 -12.60 8.37
C ALA A 37 -8.74 -13.53 9.33
N HIS A 38 -10.06 -13.32 9.50
CA HIS A 38 -10.92 -14.20 10.28
C HIS A 38 -11.01 -15.60 9.67
N GLU A 39 -11.21 -15.71 8.36
CA GLU A 39 -11.28 -16.98 7.62
C GLU A 39 -10.00 -17.82 7.79
N GLN A 40 -8.83 -17.17 7.81
CA GLN A 40 -7.54 -17.82 8.01
C GLN A 40 -7.21 -18.10 9.50
N GLY A 41 -8.13 -17.84 10.41
CA GLY A 41 -7.96 -18.11 11.85
C GLY A 41 -7.06 -17.12 12.59
N LEU A 42 -6.76 -15.96 12.00
CA LEU A 42 -6.01 -14.92 12.70
C LEU A 42 -6.93 -14.24 13.72
N SER A 43 -6.46 -14.03 14.95
CA SER A 43 -7.28 -13.36 15.97
C SER A 43 -7.51 -11.89 15.62
N LEU A 44 -8.62 -11.30 16.10
CA LEU A 44 -8.94 -9.88 15.90
C LEU A 44 -7.79 -8.98 16.35
N TYR A 45 -7.21 -9.28 17.52
CA TYR A 45 -6.09 -8.52 18.05
C TYR A 45 -4.88 -8.54 17.10
N MET A 46 -4.51 -9.72 16.60
CA MET A 46 -3.42 -9.87 15.64
C MET A 46 -3.72 -9.18 14.31
N SER A 47 -4.96 -9.23 13.83
CA SER A 47 -5.38 -8.55 12.61
C SER A 47 -5.28 -7.03 12.73
N MET A 48 -5.70 -6.47 13.85
CA MET A 48 -5.56 -5.03 14.13
C MET A 48 -4.09 -4.62 14.34
N LEU A 49 -3.32 -5.43 15.07
CA LEU A 49 -1.90 -5.17 15.28
C LEU A 49 -1.12 -5.21 13.95
N SER A 50 -1.39 -6.19 13.09
CA SER A 50 -0.79 -6.27 11.76
C SER A 50 -1.14 -5.04 10.92
N THR A 51 -2.36 -4.53 11.02
CA THR A 51 -2.79 -3.32 10.31
C THR A 51 -1.99 -2.10 10.74
N ILE A 52 -1.75 -1.94 12.04
CA ILE A 52 -0.97 -0.82 12.56
C ILE A 52 0.52 -0.98 12.22
N MET A 53 1.08 -2.18 12.36
CA MET A 53 2.52 -2.42 12.21
C MET A 53 2.97 -2.55 10.76
N ILE A 54 2.21 -3.24 9.93
CA ILE A 54 2.58 -3.49 8.52
C ILE A 54 2.12 -2.33 7.63
N TRP A 55 0.95 -1.76 7.88
CA TRP A 55 0.31 -0.67 7.15
C TRP A 55 0.40 -0.82 5.61
N SER A 56 0.23 -2.04 5.14
CA SER A 56 0.33 -2.42 3.74
C SER A 56 -0.65 -3.54 3.45
N LEU A 57 -1.73 -3.25 2.78
CA LEU A 57 -2.75 -4.26 2.48
C LEU A 57 -2.18 -5.52 1.80
N PRO A 58 -1.34 -5.44 0.74
CA PRO A 58 -0.74 -6.65 0.17
C PRO A 58 0.23 -7.35 1.13
N GLY A 59 0.99 -6.59 1.93
CA GLY A 59 1.85 -7.17 2.95
C GLY A 59 1.07 -7.91 4.04
N GLN A 60 -0.09 -7.37 4.43
CA GLN A 60 -1.00 -7.99 5.38
C GLN A 60 -1.66 -9.25 4.80
N VAL A 61 -2.08 -9.22 3.53
CA VAL A 61 -2.65 -10.40 2.85
C VAL A 61 -1.61 -11.53 2.81
N VAL A 62 -0.37 -11.24 2.42
CA VAL A 62 0.73 -12.22 2.44
C VAL A 62 1.00 -12.76 3.85
N HIS A 63 1.00 -11.86 4.86
CA HIS A 63 1.17 -12.27 6.26
C HIS A 63 0.10 -13.28 6.68
N VAL A 64 -1.16 -12.99 6.40
CA VAL A 64 -2.31 -13.83 6.80
C VAL A 64 -2.33 -15.14 6.01
N GLU A 65 -2.04 -15.11 4.72
CA GLU A 65 -1.96 -16.30 3.86
C GLU A 65 -0.88 -17.27 4.35
N LEU A 66 0.35 -16.79 4.54
CA LEU A 66 1.45 -17.62 5.03
C LEU A 66 1.20 -18.11 6.47
N TYR A 67 0.54 -17.30 7.31
CA TYR A 67 0.12 -17.73 8.65
C TYR A 67 -0.90 -18.88 8.57
N GLY A 68 -1.93 -18.76 7.74
CA GLY A 68 -2.95 -19.79 7.54
C GLY A 68 -2.40 -21.11 7.00
N MET A 69 -1.33 -21.05 6.20
CA MET A 69 -0.60 -22.24 5.71
C MET A 69 0.34 -22.85 6.76
N GLY A 70 0.52 -22.22 7.93
CA GLY A 70 1.49 -22.67 8.93
C GLY A 70 2.95 -22.49 8.49
N ALA A 71 3.24 -21.54 7.59
CA ALA A 71 4.58 -21.30 7.08
C ALA A 71 5.55 -20.88 8.20
N PRO A 72 6.84 -21.22 8.10
CA PRO A 72 7.84 -20.82 9.08
C PRO A 72 7.96 -19.30 9.15
N LEU A 73 8.23 -18.76 10.35
CA LEU A 73 8.30 -17.32 10.60
C LEU A 73 9.23 -16.58 9.62
N ILE A 74 10.33 -17.21 9.24
CA ILE A 74 11.27 -16.63 8.28
C ILE A 74 10.66 -16.41 6.89
N ALA A 75 9.79 -17.33 6.42
CA ALA A 75 9.07 -17.18 5.16
C ALA A 75 8.07 -16.03 5.25
N VAL A 76 7.35 -15.92 6.38
CA VAL A 76 6.43 -14.80 6.62
C VAL A 76 7.18 -13.46 6.59
N VAL A 77 8.29 -13.35 7.32
CA VAL A 77 9.09 -12.12 7.37
C VAL A 77 9.62 -11.74 5.98
N LEU A 78 10.19 -12.70 5.25
CA LEU A 78 10.74 -12.45 3.91
C LEU A 78 9.64 -12.15 2.88
N GLY A 79 8.50 -12.83 2.96
CA GLY A 79 7.33 -12.57 2.12
C GLY A 79 6.79 -11.15 2.30
N VAL A 80 6.54 -10.76 3.54
CA VAL A 80 6.06 -9.41 3.87
C VAL A 80 7.09 -8.35 3.51
N ALA A 81 8.37 -8.56 3.84
CA ALA A 81 9.45 -7.63 3.49
C ALA A 81 9.60 -7.48 1.96
N GLY A 82 9.52 -8.57 1.23
CA GLY A 82 9.58 -8.57 -0.24
C GLY A 82 8.49 -7.72 -0.87
N VAL A 83 7.23 -7.94 -0.47
CA VAL A 83 6.08 -7.15 -0.95
C VAL A 83 6.18 -5.68 -0.54
N ASN A 84 6.68 -5.40 0.65
CA ASN A 84 6.83 -4.05 1.18
C ASN A 84 8.10 -3.31 0.70
N SER A 85 9.00 -3.98 0.00
CA SER A 85 10.21 -3.34 -0.58
C SER A 85 9.89 -2.14 -1.47
N ARG A 86 8.70 -2.11 -2.08
CA ARG A 86 8.18 -0.98 -2.88
C ARG A 86 8.05 0.33 -2.09
N PHE A 87 7.92 0.28 -0.76
CA PHE A 87 7.87 1.50 0.05
C PHE A 87 9.22 2.22 0.11
N MET A 88 10.32 1.54 -0.16
CA MET A 88 11.64 2.17 -0.18
C MET A 88 11.74 3.30 -1.22
N PRO A 89 11.48 3.07 -2.52
CA PRO A 89 11.49 4.16 -3.50
C PRO A 89 10.40 5.22 -3.26
N MET A 90 9.23 4.82 -2.73
CA MET A 90 8.17 5.77 -2.37
C MET A 90 8.63 6.70 -1.24
N THR A 91 9.26 6.17 -0.20
CA THR A 91 9.82 6.95 0.90
C THR A 91 10.93 7.88 0.42
N LEU A 92 11.86 7.38 -0.40
CA LEU A 92 12.96 8.18 -0.94
C LEU A 92 12.45 9.36 -1.79
N SER A 93 11.37 9.17 -2.55
CA SER A 93 10.77 10.24 -3.35
C SER A 93 9.95 11.23 -2.52
N MET A 94 9.45 10.79 -1.35
CA MET A 94 8.58 11.60 -0.50
C MET A 94 9.34 12.43 0.54
N MET A 95 10.44 11.90 1.10
CA MET A 95 11.19 12.60 2.15
C MET A 95 11.61 14.03 1.76
N PRO A 96 12.11 14.30 0.53
CA PRO A 96 12.45 15.66 0.12
C PRO A 96 11.28 16.65 0.16
N VAL A 97 10.05 16.18 0.01
CA VAL A 97 8.83 17.02 0.08
C VAL A 97 8.64 17.60 1.48
N PHE A 98 9.15 16.91 2.50
CA PHE A 98 9.06 17.32 3.90
C PHE A 98 10.32 18.06 4.41
N ASP A 99 11.46 17.97 3.70
CA ASP A 99 12.73 18.59 4.15
C ASP A 99 12.63 20.12 4.27
N GLU A 100 11.73 20.74 3.50
CA GLU A 100 11.43 22.16 3.59
C GLU A 100 10.55 22.53 4.79
N SER A 101 9.96 21.53 5.47
CA SER A 101 9.16 21.75 6.67
C SER A 101 10.05 21.70 7.91
N PRO A 102 10.00 22.70 8.81
CA PRO A 102 10.78 22.66 10.04
C PRO A 102 10.28 21.52 10.95
N HIS A 103 11.01 20.42 11.00
CA HIS A 103 10.67 19.31 11.87
C HIS A 103 11.91 18.55 12.34
N ASN A 104 11.80 17.84 13.47
CA ASN A 104 12.87 17.00 13.98
C ASN A 104 12.97 15.72 13.12
N ARG A 105 14.17 15.32 12.73
CA ARG A 105 14.44 14.09 11.93
C ARG A 105 13.83 12.80 12.50
N ARG A 106 13.51 12.77 13.78
CA ARG A 106 12.83 11.63 14.42
C ARG A 106 11.42 11.41 13.85
N TRP A 107 10.76 12.45 13.39
CA TRP A 107 9.45 12.35 12.76
C TRP A 107 9.50 11.64 11.40
N ASN A 108 10.66 11.62 10.75
CA ASN A 108 10.82 10.93 9.46
C ASN A 108 10.48 9.44 9.55
N TYR A 109 10.73 8.78 10.70
CA TYR A 109 10.35 7.38 10.90
C TYR A 109 8.82 7.21 10.93
N LEU A 110 8.11 8.11 11.61
CA LEU A 110 6.66 8.10 11.64
C LEU A 110 6.08 8.44 10.26
N LEU A 111 6.62 9.46 9.59
CA LEU A 111 6.21 9.83 8.25
C LEU A 111 6.39 8.65 7.28
N ALA A 112 7.56 8.00 7.30
CA ALA A 112 7.84 6.84 6.47
C ALA A 112 6.87 5.68 6.74
N HIS A 113 6.55 5.42 8.01
CA HIS A 113 5.60 4.38 8.39
C HIS A 113 4.18 4.68 7.88
N MET A 114 3.76 5.93 7.88
CA MET A 114 2.42 6.35 7.44
C MET A 114 2.29 6.48 5.90
N ILE A 115 3.37 6.26 5.15
CA ILE A 115 3.32 6.27 3.69
C ILE A 115 2.51 5.06 3.22
N SER A 116 1.52 5.33 2.40
CA SER A 116 0.75 4.36 1.63
C SER A 116 0.66 4.86 0.17
N ILE A 117 0.18 4.03 -0.74
CA ILE A 117 -0.01 4.46 -2.13
C ILE A 117 -0.91 5.69 -2.21
N ASN A 118 -2.00 5.72 -1.43
CA ASN A 118 -2.95 6.84 -1.42
C ASN A 118 -2.29 8.11 -0.90
N THR A 119 -1.56 8.04 0.24
CA THR A 119 -0.89 9.20 0.83
C THR A 119 0.26 9.70 -0.03
N TRP A 120 1.00 8.80 -0.66
CA TRP A 120 2.08 9.11 -1.59
C TRP A 120 1.56 9.83 -2.84
N THR A 121 0.52 9.27 -3.47
CA THR A 121 -0.10 9.87 -4.67
C THR A 121 -0.68 11.24 -4.38
N GLU A 122 -1.42 11.38 -3.27
CA GLU A 122 -2.03 12.64 -2.86
C GLU A 122 -0.96 13.72 -2.64
N MET A 123 0.11 13.39 -1.91
CA MET A 123 1.19 14.36 -1.65
C MET A 123 1.95 14.76 -2.90
N LEU A 124 2.25 13.82 -3.80
CA LEU A 124 2.93 14.18 -5.06
C LEU A 124 2.11 15.15 -5.91
N HIS A 125 0.78 15.00 -5.92
CA HIS A 125 -0.10 15.89 -6.68
C HIS A 125 -0.28 17.24 -5.97
N ARG A 126 -0.45 17.24 -4.65
CA ARG A 126 -0.81 18.46 -3.92
C ARG A 126 0.35 19.22 -3.29
N SER A 127 1.53 18.61 -3.14
CA SER A 127 2.67 19.31 -2.54
C SER A 127 3.04 20.64 -3.23
N PRO A 128 2.88 20.82 -4.55
CA PRO A 128 3.14 22.12 -5.18
C PRO A 128 2.13 23.21 -4.77
N GLU A 129 0.90 22.83 -4.41
CA GLU A 129 -0.18 23.74 -4.00
C GLU A 129 -0.11 24.10 -2.51
N ILE A 130 0.57 23.26 -1.71
CA ILE A 130 0.64 23.40 -0.26
C ILE A 130 1.98 24.07 0.10
N ARG A 131 1.91 25.13 0.92
CA ARG A 131 3.11 25.77 1.46
C ARG A 131 3.99 24.75 2.17
N ALA A 132 5.29 24.85 1.99
CA ALA A 132 6.27 23.90 2.52
C ALA A 132 6.13 23.66 4.03
N ASP A 133 5.92 24.72 4.82
CA ASP A 133 5.71 24.67 6.27
C ASP A 133 4.46 23.92 6.72
N ARG A 134 3.52 23.64 5.80
CA ARG A 134 2.23 22.99 6.09
C ARG A 134 2.10 21.58 5.54
N ARG A 135 3.03 21.13 4.70
CA ARG A 135 2.96 19.81 4.03
C ARG A 135 2.92 18.65 5.01
N MET A 136 3.75 18.70 6.05
CA MET A 136 3.77 17.68 7.08
C MET A 136 2.45 17.58 7.85
N ALA A 137 1.90 18.72 8.27
CA ALA A 137 0.62 18.78 8.99
C ALA A 137 -0.53 18.24 8.14
N TYR A 138 -0.57 18.61 6.87
CA TYR A 138 -1.54 18.09 5.90
C TYR A 138 -1.42 16.57 5.74
N PHE A 139 -0.19 16.08 5.51
CA PHE A 139 0.09 14.65 5.35
C PHE A 139 -0.35 13.83 6.56
N LEU A 140 -0.04 14.30 7.78
CA LEU A 140 -0.44 13.61 9.01
C LEU A 140 -1.96 13.55 9.15
N GLY A 141 -2.67 14.64 8.88
CA GLY A 141 -4.14 14.66 8.90
C GLY A 141 -4.75 13.68 7.90
N PHE A 142 -4.23 13.66 6.67
CA PHE A 142 -4.68 12.75 5.62
C PHE A 142 -4.38 11.29 5.99
N SER A 143 -3.15 10.98 6.38
CA SER A 143 -2.69 9.62 6.68
C SER A 143 -3.40 9.04 7.90
N PHE A 144 -3.58 9.85 8.95
CA PHE A 144 -4.29 9.42 10.16
C PHE A 144 -5.75 9.08 9.87
N THR A 145 -6.42 9.86 9.04
CA THR A 145 -7.80 9.58 8.61
C THR A 145 -7.88 8.27 7.82
N CYS A 146 -6.97 8.07 6.88
CA CYS A 146 -6.88 6.83 6.11
C CYS A 146 -6.62 5.63 7.03
N MET A 147 -5.70 5.75 7.99
CA MET A 147 -5.37 4.69 8.94
C MET A 147 -6.56 4.34 9.84
N THR A 148 -7.26 5.35 10.33
CA THR A 148 -8.48 5.15 11.14
C THR A 148 -9.57 4.46 10.33
N ALA A 149 -9.81 4.89 9.09
CA ALA A 149 -10.75 4.23 8.20
C ALA A 149 -10.37 2.76 7.94
N GLY A 150 -9.09 2.48 7.73
CA GLY A 150 -8.58 1.13 7.56
C GLY A 150 -8.80 0.25 8.80
N ILE A 151 -8.47 0.74 9.99
CA ILE A 151 -8.66 0.01 11.26
C ILE A 151 -10.15 -0.28 11.50
N ILE A 152 -11.03 0.68 11.25
CA ILE A 152 -12.49 0.49 11.37
C ILE A 152 -12.95 -0.55 10.34
N GLY A 153 -12.43 -0.52 9.11
CA GLY A 153 -12.71 -1.51 8.09
C GLY A 153 -12.33 -2.93 8.53
N VAL A 154 -11.12 -3.12 9.06
CA VAL A 154 -10.68 -4.44 9.57
C VAL A 154 -11.60 -4.93 10.69
N LEU A 155 -11.90 -4.07 11.65
CA LEU A 155 -12.79 -4.42 12.77
C LEU A 155 -14.17 -4.85 12.26
N GLN A 156 -14.75 -4.06 11.36
CA GLN A 156 -16.05 -4.36 10.77
C GLN A 156 -16.02 -5.68 9.98
N GLY A 157 -15.05 -5.86 9.08
CA GLY A 157 -14.94 -7.05 8.26
C GLY A 157 -14.75 -8.31 9.08
N TYR A 158 -13.96 -8.24 10.16
CA TYR A 158 -13.72 -9.33 11.07
C TYR A 158 -15.00 -9.75 11.83
N ILE A 159 -15.77 -8.78 12.33
CA ILE A 159 -17.00 -9.05 13.13
C ILE A 159 -18.13 -9.55 12.22
N ILE A 160 -18.27 -8.99 11.02
CA ILE A 160 -19.39 -9.33 10.12
C ILE A 160 -19.13 -10.64 9.36
N PHE A 161 -17.93 -11.21 9.42
CA PHE A 161 -17.54 -12.40 8.65
C PHE A 161 -18.56 -13.55 8.76
N GLU A 162 -19.00 -13.91 9.96
CA GLU A 162 -19.96 -15.00 10.19
C GLU A 162 -21.34 -14.75 9.55
N SER A 163 -21.72 -13.49 9.38
CA SER A 163 -23.00 -13.06 8.78
C SER A 163 -22.88 -12.76 7.29
N MET A 164 -21.65 -12.77 6.74
CA MET A 164 -21.37 -12.38 5.36
C MET A 164 -21.35 -13.61 4.45
N PRO A 165 -22.14 -13.64 3.36
CA PRO A 165 -22.00 -14.70 2.37
C PRO A 165 -20.56 -14.77 1.84
N GLN A 166 -20.02 -15.98 1.73
CA GLN A 166 -18.63 -16.21 1.27
C GLN A 166 -18.31 -15.50 -0.05
N MET A 167 -19.31 -15.44 -0.95
CA MET A 167 -19.16 -14.69 -2.22
C MET A 167 -18.87 -13.20 -2.01
N VAL A 168 -19.50 -12.56 -1.01
CA VAL A 168 -19.28 -11.14 -0.70
C VAL A 168 -17.89 -10.93 -0.11
N SER A 169 -17.47 -11.80 0.81
CA SER A 169 -16.12 -11.78 1.37
C SER A 169 -15.05 -11.90 0.28
N LEU A 170 -15.18 -12.86 -0.62
CA LEU A 170 -14.28 -13.03 -1.77
C LEU A 170 -14.28 -11.81 -2.68
N CYS A 171 -15.44 -11.23 -3.00
CA CYS A 171 -15.52 -10.00 -3.81
C CYS A 171 -14.76 -8.84 -3.16
N LEU A 172 -14.87 -8.67 -1.84
CA LEU A 172 -14.17 -7.61 -1.10
C LEU A 172 -12.65 -7.83 -1.11
N VAL A 173 -12.18 -9.07 -0.93
CA VAL A 173 -10.76 -9.40 -1.07
C VAL A 173 -10.26 -9.14 -2.49
N PHE A 174 -11.07 -9.49 -3.50
CA PHE A 174 -10.73 -9.24 -4.92
C PHE A 174 -10.70 -7.76 -5.30
N LEU A 175 -11.25 -6.85 -4.52
CA LEU A 175 -11.07 -5.41 -4.72
C LEU A 175 -9.59 -5.01 -4.68
N VAL A 176 -8.77 -5.72 -3.92
CA VAL A 176 -7.33 -5.45 -3.79
C VAL A 176 -6.58 -5.66 -5.11
N PRO A 177 -6.61 -6.85 -5.73
CA PRO A 177 -5.94 -7.06 -7.00
C PRO A 177 -6.54 -6.22 -8.13
N ILE A 178 -7.85 -5.95 -8.12
CA ILE A 178 -8.49 -5.04 -9.09
C ILE A 178 -7.95 -3.62 -8.92
N TYR A 179 -7.88 -3.12 -7.70
CA TYR A 179 -7.32 -1.80 -7.41
C TYR A 179 -5.85 -1.69 -7.87
N PHE A 180 -5.04 -2.72 -7.61
CA PHE A 180 -3.65 -2.77 -8.12
C PHE A 180 -3.60 -2.83 -9.65
N GLY A 181 -4.46 -3.61 -10.28
CA GLY A 181 -4.58 -3.66 -11.73
C GLY A 181 -4.89 -2.29 -12.34
N LEU A 182 -5.82 -1.55 -11.73
CA LEU A 182 -6.17 -0.19 -12.14
C LEU A 182 -5.01 0.81 -11.95
N ILE A 183 -4.27 0.73 -10.85
CA ILE A 183 -3.06 1.54 -10.64
C ILE A 183 -2.01 1.21 -11.70
N MET A 184 -1.80 -0.07 -11.99
CA MET A 184 -0.82 -0.51 -12.98
C MET A 184 -1.22 -0.13 -14.41
N SER A 185 -2.51 -0.12 -14.75
CA SER A 185 -2.99 0.30 -16.07
C SER A 185 -2.70 1.77 -16.38
N ASN A 186 -2.58 2.62 -15.34
CA ASN A 186 -2.16 4.02 -15.48
C ASN A 186 -0.63 4.20 -15.48
N THR A 187 0.13 3.12 -15.28
CA THR A 187 1.59 3.19 -15.25
C THR A 187 2.13 3.08 -16.66
N VAL A 188 2.73 4.16 -17.16
CA VAL A 188 3.25 4.28 -18.53
C VAL A 188 4.62 3.61 -18.71
N HIS A 189 5.24 3.06 -17.66
CA HIS A 189 6.57 2.49 -17.72
C HIS A 189 6.55 1.01 -18.13
N PRO A 190 7.01 0.65 -19.34
CA PRO A 190 6.96 -0.69 -19.89
C PRO A 190 7.58 -1.79 -19.01
N PRO A 191 8.70 -1.56 -18.26
CA PRO A 191 9.27 -2.58 -17.39
C PRO A 191 8.34 -3.02 -16.26
N PHE A 192 7.54 -2.09 -15.71
CA PHE A 192 6.59 -2.43 -14.64
C PHE A 192 5.43 -3.30 -15.17
N LEU A 193 4.92 -2.94 -16.36
CA LEU A 193 3.87 -3.72 -17.02
C LEU A 193 4.37 -5.12 -17.37
N LEU A 194 5.60 -5.24 -17.86
CA LEU A 194 6.23 -6.53 -18.14
C LEU A 194 6.38 -7.38 -16.87
N ALA A 195 6.87 -6.79 -15.78
CA ALA A 195 6.99 -7.49 -14.49
C ALA A 195 5.62 -7.98 -13.99
N PHE A 196 4.59 -7.15 -14.14
CA PHE A 196 3.23 -7.50 -13.75
C PHE A 196 2.67 -8.67 -14.58
N ILE A 197 2.79 -8.62 -15.91
CA ILE A 197 2.34 -9.70 -16.81
C ILE A 197 3.09 -11.01 -16.51
N LEU A 198 4.42 -10.93 -16.36
CA LEU A 198 5.22 -12.10 -15.99
C LEU A 198 4.84 -12.65 -14.62
N GLY A 199 4.53 -11.78 -13.66
CA GLY A 199 4.04 -12.15 -12.34
C GLY A 199 2.70 -12.90 -12.39
N CYS A 200 1.77 -12.43 -13.20
CA CYS A 200 0.48 -13.10 -13.42
C CYS A 200 0.64 -14.49 -14.07
N ILE A 201 1.61 -14.66 -14.96
CA ILE A 201 1.83 -15.93 -15.67
C ILE A 201 2.63 -16.91 -14.78
N LEU A 202 3.69 -16.45 -14.11
CA LEU A 202 4.60 -17.31 -13.33
C LEU A 202 4.12 -17.51 -11.89
N GLY A 203 3.30 -16.61 -11.34
CA GLY A 203 2.81 -16.68 -9.96
C GLY A 203 2.08 -17.99 -9.65
N PRO A 204 1.00 -18.33 -10.37
CA PRO A 204 0.24 -19.55 -10.10
C PRO A 204 1.09 -20.83 -10.15
N PRO A 205 1.91 -21.10 -11.21
CA PRO A 205 2.76 -22.29 -11.22
C PRO A 205 3.80 -22.31 -10.10
N MET A 206 4.40 -21.15 -9.77
CA MET A 206 5.38 -21.08 -8.69
C MET A 206 4.75 -21.32 -7.32
N HIS A 207 3.54 -20.82 -7.10
CA HIS A 207 2.79 -21.09 -5.87
C HIS A 207 2.44 -22.59 -5.75
N MET A 208 2.07 -23.25 -6.86
CA MET A 208 1.80 -24.70 -6.85
C MET A 208 3.04 -25.53 -6.56
N LEU A 209 4.22 -25.11 -7.02
CA LEU A 209 5.50 -25.82 -6.81
C LEU A 209 6.08 -25.59 -5.41
N THR A 210 5.99 -24.36 -4.91
CA THR A 210 6.56 -23.94 -3.62
C THR A 210 5.61 -22.97 -2.91
N PRO A 211 4.56 -23.46 -2.21
CA PRO A 211 3.56 -22.60 -1.62
C PRO A 211 4.13 -21.52 -0.69
N GLU A 212 5.13 -21.87 0.13
CA GLU A 212 5.75 -20.96 1.10
C GLU A 212 6.63 -19.87 0.46
N TRP A 213 7.31 -20.18 -0.63
CA TRP A 213 8.32 -19.33 -1.27
C TRP A 213 7.89 -18.80 -2.64
N GLY A 214 6.81 -19.34 -3.20
CA GLY A 214 6.37 -19.06 -4.57
C GLY A 214 6.17 -17.57 -4.84
N LEU A 215 5.61 -16.84 -3.89
CA LEU A 215 5.36 -15.41 -4.02
C LEU A 215 6.67 -14.59 -4.04
N VAL A 216 7.61 -14.91 -3.14
CA VAL A 216 8.92 -14.24 -3.07
C VAL A 216 9.73 -14.53 -4.31
N LEU A 217 9.79 -15.81 -4.70
CA LEU A 217 10.53 -16.25 -5.89
C LEU A 217 9.97 -15.66 -7.17
N THR A 218 8.65 -15.64 -7.31
CA THR A 218 7.98 -15.00 -8.46
C THR A 218 8.36 -13.53 -8.55
N GLY A 219 8.28 -12.78 -7.46
CA GLY A 219 8.65 -11.37 -7.43
C GLY A 219 10.11 -11.12 -7.81
N LEU A 220 11.04 -11.90 -7.28
CA LEU A 220 12.47 -11.81 -7.60
C LEU A 220 12.74 -12.14 -9.06
N ILE A 221 12.20 -13.24 -9.57
CA ILE A 221 12.41 -13.69 -10.96
C ILE A 221 11.84 -12.68 -11.93
N THR A 222 10.56 -12.31 -11.77
CA THR A 222 9.88 -11.41 -12.71
C THR A 222 10.45 -10.01 -12.67
N GLY A 223 10.77 -9.50 -11.48
CA GLY A 223 11.41 -8.20 -11.31
C GLY A 223 12.80 -8.16 -11.95
N THR A 224 13.60 -9.20 -11.74
CA THR A 224 14.94 -9.32 -12.35
C THR A 224 14.85 -9.44 -13.87
N MET A 225 13.95 -10.27 -14.39
CA MET A 225 13.73 -10.41 -15.83
C MET A 225 13.29 -9.07 -16.46
N ALA A 226 12.35 -8.37 -15.85
CA ALA A 226 11.89 -7.07 -16.34
C ALA A 226 13.01 -6.02 -16.31
N TYR A 227 13.87 -6.04 -15.29
CA TYR A 227 15.01 -5.16 -15.18
C TYR A 227 16.02 -5.40 -16.32
N PHE A 228 16.38 -6.64 -16.62
CA PHE A 228 17.32 -6.96 -17.72
C PHE A 228 16.71 -6.68 -19.10
N LEU A 229 15.41 -6.90 -19.26
CA LEU A 229 14.70 -6.65 -20.51
C LEU A 229 14.36 -5.17 -20.73
N ARG A 230 14.51 -4.30 -19.74
CA ARG A 230 14.15 -2.87 -19.82
C ARG A 230 14.79 -2.14 -20.99
N HIS A 231 16.04 -2.51 -21.35
CA HIS A 231 16.75 -1.88 -22.45
C HIS A 231 16.24 -2.27 -23.86
N ARG A 232 15.43 -3.33 -23.95
CA ARG A 232 14.80 -3.78 -25.20
C ARG A 232 13.37 -3.28 -25.36
N LEU A 233 12.82 -2.62 -24.33
CA LEU A 233 11.45 -2.12 -24.36
C LEU A 233 11.45 -0.67 -24.87
N PRO A 234 10.52 -0.32 -25.78
CA PRO A 234 10.40 1.05 -26.25
C PRO A 234 9.99 1.97 -25.08
N VAL A 235 10.82 2.95 -24.79
CA VAL A 235 10.47 4.02 -23.83
C VAL A 235 9.43 4.91 -24.50
N PRO A 236 8.23 5.11 -23.94
CA PRO A 236 7.28 6.06 -24.49
C PRO A 236 7.92 7.45 -24.43
N ARG A 237 8.11 8.08 -25.58
CA ARG A 237 8.53 9.46 -25.68
C ARG A 237 7.48 10.33 -25.00
N ASN A 238 7.83 11.00 -23.91
CA ASN A 238 6.97 12.00 -23.28
C ASN A 238 6.61 13.04 -24.33
N SER A 239 5.34 13.11 -24.71
CA SER A 239 4.76 14.08 -25.63
C SER A 239 4.60 15.49 -25.02
N LYS A 240 5.41 15.85 -24.03
CA LYS A 240 5.40 17.17 -23.38
C LYS A 240 6.59 18.06 -23.74
N GLU A 241 7.44 17.69 -24.70
CA GLU A 241 8.45 18.59 -25.29
C GLU A 241 8.03 19.00 -26.71
N GLY A 242 6.95 19.72 -26.82
CA GLY A 242 6.48 20.23 -28.12
C GLY A 242 5.39 21.24 -27.98
N ASN A 243 5.66 22.35 -27.27
CA ASN A 243 5.14 23.68 -27.59
C ASN A 243 5.93 24.69 -26.73
N GLY A 244 7.00 25.19 -27.36
CA GLY A 244 7.67 26.41 -26.95
C GLY A 244 6.89 27.64 -27.37
#